data_00e1024b6de25fed88f6e4f0caa49f32
#
_entry.id   00e1024b6de25fed88f6e4f0caa49f32
#
_cell.length_a   1.000
_cell.length_b   1.000
_cell.length_c   1.000
_cell.angle_alpha   90.00
_cell.angle_beta   90.00
_cell.angle_gamma   90.00
#
_symmetry.space_group_name_H-M   'P 1'
#
loop_
_entity.id
_entity.type
_entity.pdbx_description
1 polymer ?
#
loop_
_entity_poly.entity_id
_entity_poly.type
_entity_poly.pdbx_seq_one_letter_code
_entity_poly.pdbx_strand_id
1 'polypeptide(L)'
;MSATVLNPFVLVVILIAGIMICFSPRRKAIVPFLLASLLIPMDQVLLIGSLHFPMLRLLALFGFVRIIKDKISLKAQIFTGGINKIDIAVILMTVFIAVNAILLFQESGAVINQMGSLYTVFGIYFLLRFLIRDEKDIVRAIQTLAAVAAVIAMIMTYEVTTGHNPYALLGGARVAQYSSLAVRDDRFRAQGPFAHSILAGTFGAVLVPLFVALWWKGRQHRKVAVIGILSATVMTLACNSSTPILGYAAGVLALCMWPVRKSMRAIRWGIVLLLVALHIVMKGPVWSLIEKIDISGGSSSYHRYMLIDQCIRHFGDWWLLGVKDTSVWGWDMWDTANQYVGTCDNSGLLPFILFVAVLVYGFKYLGRARRVAATDKKSALFIWAIGSALFANVVAFVGISYFDQTMVAWYALLAMISTVAVVHSKKEMAPVKLTVPSEDADLMVQLAEQPVGN
;
A
#
# COMPACT_ATOMS: atom_id res chain seq x y z
N MET A 1 -14.12 19.17 21.28
CA MET A 1 -13.83 17.84 20.68
C MET A 1 -14.46 16.79 21.57
N SER A 2 -15.48 16.08 21.08
CA SER A 2 -16.15 15.00 21.82
C SER A 2 -15.14 13.91 22.18
N ALA A 3 -15.17 13.45 23.43
CA ALA A 3 -14.37 12.35 23.90
C ALA A 3 -14.64 11.14 23.00
N THR A 4 -13.64 10.68 22.28
CA THR A 4 -13.74 9.47 21.47
C THR A 4 -13.78 8.27 22.39
N VAL A 5 -14.82 7.47 22.27
CA VAL A 5 -15.05 6.33 23.16
C VAL A 5 -14.47 5.09 22.51
N LEU A 6 -13.53 4.43 23.19
CA LEU A 6 -13.10 3.09 22.80
C LEU A 6 -14.16 2.08 23.24
N ASN A 7 -14.79 1.39 22.28
CA ASN A 7 -15.76 0.36 22.57
C ASN A 7 -15.08 -0.81 23.32
N PRO A 8 -15.64 -1.30 24.46
CA PRO A 8 -15.04 -2.40 25.21
C PRO A 8 -14.80 -3.67 24.39
N PHE A 9 -15.71 -4.01 23.48
CA PHE A 9 -15.51 -5.14 22.56
C PHE A 9 -14.28 -4.95 21.67
N VAL A 10 -14.11 -3.74 21.11
CA VAL A 10 -12.93 -3.40 20.29
C VAL A 10 -11.64 -3.49 21.11
N LEU A 11 -11.66 -3.01 22.37
CA LEU A 11 -10.49 -3.14 23.26
C LEU A 11 -10.09 -4.60 23.47
N VAL A 12 -11.07 -5.48 23.74
CA VAL A 12 -10.81 -6.93 23.90
C VAL A 12 -10.20 -7.51 22.61
N VAL A 13 -10.73 -7.17 21.45
CA VAL A 13 -10.21 -7.64 20.16
C VAL A 13 -8.76 -7.16 19.94
N ILE A 14 -8.45 -5.89 20.25
CA ILE A 14 -7.09 -5.34 20.16
C ILE A 14 -6.14 -6.06 21.10
N LEU A 15 -6.55 -6.35 22.34
CA LEU A 15 -5.74 -7.05 23.32
C LEU A 15 -5.44 -8.50 22.87
N ILE A 16 -6.46 -9.23 22.39
CA ILE A 16 -6.29 -10.57 21.84
C ILE A 16 -5.34 -10.54 20.64
N ALA A 17 -5.54 -9.62 19.70
CA ALA A 17 -4.66 -9.47 18.54
C ALA A 17 -3.22 -9.12 18.98
N GLY A 18 -3.05 -8.22 19.96
CA GLY A 18 -1.77 -7.85 20.52
C GLY A 18 -1.03 -9.02 21.17
N ILE A 19 -1.74 -9.82 22.00
CA ILE A 19 -1.21 -11.06 22.60
C ILE A 19 -0.78 -12.04 21.49
N MET A 20 -1.64 -12.23 20.48
CA MET A 20 -1.31 -13.09 19.34
C MET A 20 -0.09 -12.58 18.56
N ILE A 21 0.06 -11.25 18.38
CA ILE A 21 1.24 -10.66 17.74
C ILE A 21 2.50 -10.96 18.57
N CYS A 22 2.45 -10.84 19.90
CA CYS A 22 3.61 -11.03 20.78
C CYS A 22 4.03 -12.50 20.94
N PHE A 23 3.08 -13.43 20.99
CA PHE A 23 3.35 -14.82 21.41
C PHE A 23 3.23 -15.85 20.27
N SER A 24 2.50 -15.57 19.18
CA SER A 24 2.42 -16.51 18.06
C SER A 24 3.76 -16.65 17.33
N PRO A 25 4.02 -17.76 16.64
CA PRO A 25 5.15 -17.84 15.73
C PRO A 25 5.17 -16.66 14.74
N ARG A 26 6.36 -16.08 14.47
CA ARG A 26 6.50 -14.88 13.62
C ARG A 26 5.66 -14.95 12.34
N ARG A 27 5.69 -16.09 11.66
CA ARG A 27 4.95 -16.29 10.41
C ARG A 27 3.43 -16.18 10.55
N LYS A 28 2.88 -16.48 11.74
CA LYS A 28 1.44 -16.39 12.02
C LYS A 28 1.03 -15.01 12.52
N ALA A 29 1.95 -14.23 13.10
CA ALA A 29 1.65 -12.92 13.72
C ALA A 29 1.14 -11.86 12.71
N ILE A 30 1.42 -12.02 11.40
CA ILE A 30 0.88 -11.13 10.37
C ILE A 30 -0.65 -11.22 10.25
N VAL A 31 -1.23 -12.38 10.55
CA VAL A 31 -2.69 -12.60 10.43
C VAL A 31 -3.47 -11.73 11.42
N PRO A 32 -3.26 -11.84 12.76
CA PRO A 32 -3.98 -11.01 13.72
C PRO A 32 -3.67 -9.51 13.52
N PHE A 33 -2.46 -9.15 13.09
CA PHE A 33 -2.14 -7.76 12.79
C PHE A 33 -2.98 -7.21 11.64
N LEU A 34 -3.03 -7.89 10.49
CA LEU A 34 -3.81 -7.42 9.33
C LEU A 34 -5.31 -7.48 9.60
N LEU A 35 -5.82 -8.52 10.28
CA LEU A 35 -7.24 -8.60 10.64
C LEU A 35 -7.65 -7.43 11.54
N ALA A 36 -6.95 -7.19 12.63
CA ALA A 36 -7.28 -6.11 13.55
C ALA A 36 -7.12 -4.73 12.90
N SER A 37 -5.99 -4.49 12.20
CA SER A 37 -5.71 -3.19 11.58
C SER A 37 -6.63 -2.81 10.43
N LEU A 38 -7.30 -3.76 9.78
CA LEU A 38 -8.12 -3.51 8.61
C LEU A 38 -9.63 -3.66 8.87
N LEU A 39 -10.04 -4.46 9.87
CA LEU A 39 -11.45 -4.68 10.19
C LEU A 39 -11.97 -3.77 11.30
N ILE A 40 -11.11 -3.15 12.10
CA ILE A 40 -11.54 -2.22 13.15
C ILE A 40 -11.53 -0.80 12.58
N PRO A 41 -12.60 0.01 12.79
CA PRO A 41 -12.64 1.42 12.42
C PRO A 41 -11.57 2.24 13.15
N MET A 42 -10.99 3.24 12.47
CA MET A 42 -9.85 4.03 12.99
C MET A 42 -10.25 5.10 14.03
N ASP A 43 -11.51 5.36 14.18
CA ASP A 43 -12.06 6.31 15.16
C ASP A 43 -12.17 5.75 16.59
N GLN A 44 -11.79 4.47 16.77
CA GLN A 44 -11.61 3.86 18.07
C GLN A 44 -10.29 4.31 18.70
N VAL A 45 -10.37 5.18 19.71
CA VAL A 45 -9.22 5.86 20.32
C VAL A 45 -9.23 5.70 21.84
N LEU A 46 -8.11 5.24 22.40
CA LEU A 46 -7.86 5.25 23.83
C LEU A 46 -7.26 6.59 24.23
N LEU A 47 -7.90 7.29 25.15
CA LEU A 47 -7.37 8.52 25.72
C LEU A 47 -6.56 8.21 26.98
N ILE A 48 -5.30 8.67 27.01
CA ILE A 48 -4.45 8.60 28.22
C ILE A 48 -3.94 10.04 28.48
N GLY A 49 -4.57 10.68 29.43
CA GLY A 49 -4.35 12.12 29.65
C GLY A 49 -4.77 12.94 28.42
N SER A 50 -3.86 13.75 27.88
CA SER A 50 -4.09 14.52 26.65
C SER A 50 -3.70 13.78 25.36
N LEU A 51 -3.15 12.56 25.47
CA LEU A 51 -2.65 11.79 24.33
C LEU A 51 -3.71 10.87 23.76
N HIS A 52 -3.87 10.90 22.46
CA HIS A 52 -4.78 10.06 21.70
C HIS A 52 -4.03 8.85 21.13
N PHE A 53 -4.46 7.64 21.53
CA PHE A 53 -3.94 6.38 21.03
C PHE A 53 -4.98 5.69 20.13
N PRO A 54 -5.02 5.98 18.82
CA PRO A 54 -5.79 5.20 17.86
C PRO A 54 -5.36 3.74 17.90
N MET A 55 -6.24 2.83 17.51
CA MET A 55 -5.97 1.39 17.56
C MET A 55 -4.68 0.96 16.87
N LEU A 56 -4.29 1.61 15.76
CA LEU A 56 -3.03 1.31 15.06
C LEU A 56 -1.79 1.57 15.92
N ARG A 57 -1.84 2.59 16.80
CA ARG A 57 -0.74 2.87 17.74
C ARG A 57 -0.63 1.77 18.79
N LEU A 58 -1.76 1.25 19.26
CA LEU A 58 -1.79 0.14 20.21
C LEU A 58 -1.24 -1.14 19.56
N LEU A 59 -1.66 -1.46 18.34
CA LEU A 59 -1.12 -2.61 17.59
C LEU A 59 0.38 -2.46 17.28
N ALA A 60 0.83 -1.25 16.95
CA ALA A 60 2.25 -0.96 16.74
C ALA A 60 3.08 -1.17 18.02
N LEU A 61 2.52 -0.85 19.22
CA LEU A 61 3.17 -1.10 20.50
C LEU A 61 3.48 -2.61 20.68
N PHE A 62 2.47 -3.45 20.48
CA PHE A 62 2.67 -4.90 20.53
C PHE A 62 3.68 -5.38 19.48
N GLY A 63 3.67 -4.76 18.30
CA GLY A 63 4.64 -4.99 17.24
C GLY A 63 6.08 -4.67 17.67
N PHE A 64 6.31 -3.53 18.32
CA PHE A 64 7.62 -3.14 18.86
C PHE A 64 8.09 -4.11 19.95
N VAL A 65 7.21 -4.46 20.91
CA VAL A 65 7.52 -5.46 21.95
C VAL A 65 7.97 -6.78 21.30
N ARG A 66 7.26 -7.21 20.25
CA ARG A 66 7.63 -8.41 19.49
C ARG A 66 8.99 -8.30 18.82
N ILE A 67 9.28 -7.21 18.13
CA ILE A 67 10.56 -7.00 17.44
C ILE A 67 11.72 -7.00 18.44
N ILE A 68 11.56 -6.31 19.57
CA ILE A 68 12.56 -6.22 20.64
C ILE A 68 12.80 -7.62 21.24
N LYS A 69 11.73 -8.35 21.58
CA LYS A 69 11.80 -9.71 22.10
C LYS A 69 12.58 -10.62 21.15
N ASP A 70 12.22 -10.66 19.88
CA ASP A 70 12.87 -11.54 18.90
C ASP A 70 14.32 -11.11 18.63
N LYS A 71 14.64 -9.81 18.69
CA LYS A 71 16.03 -9.33 18.57
C LYS A 71 16.90 -9.78 19.74
N ILE A 72 16.38 -9.67 20.96
CA ILE A 72 17.13 -10.04 22.18
C ILE A 72 17.29 -11.56 22.27
N SER A 73 16.18 -12.32 22.11
CA SER A 73 16.17 -13.77 22.34
C SER A 73 16.82 -14.56 21.21
N LEU A 74 16.70 -14.15 19.95
CA LEU A 74 17.11 -14.95 18.81
C LEU A 74 18.34 -14.40 18.08
N LYS A 75 18.91 -13.26 18.51
CA LYS A 75 19.98 -12.52 17.79
C LYS A 75 19.70 -12.40 16.26
N ALA A 76 18.44 -12.50 15.87
CA ALA A 76 18.03 -12.56 14.48
C ALA A 76 18.20 -11.21 13.78
N GLN A 77 18.53 -11.24 12.49
CA GLN A 77 18.41 -10.04 11.65
C GLN A 77 16.96 -9.55 11.68
N ILE A 78 16.75 -8.27 11.99
CA ILE A 78 15.41 -7.67 12.10
C ILE A 78 14.74 -7.69 10.73
N PHE A 79 15.46 -7.27 9.69
CA PHE A 79 14.94 -7.17 8.32
C PHE A 79 15.71 -8.06 7.37
N THR A 80 15.01 -8.78 6.51
CA THR A 80 15.64 -9.58 5.47
C THR A 80 16.38 -8.65 4.50
N GLY A 81 17.69 -8.86 4.36
CA GLY A 81 18.56 -8.03 3.52
C GLY A 81 18.92 -6.67 4.09
N GLY A 82 18.62 -6.39 5.37
CA GLY A 82 18.91 -5.10 6.00
C GLY A 82 17.99 -3.97 5.54
N ILE A 83 18.43 -2.74 5.74
CA ILE A 83 17.75 -1.50 5.29
C ILE A 83 18.06 -1.29 3.80
N ASN A 84 17.04 -1.07 2.99
CA ASN A 84 17.15 -0.85 1.55
C ASN A 84 16.76 0.59 1.17
N LYS A 85 16.84 0.94 -0.13
CA LYS A 85 16.55 2.30 -0.60
C LYS A 85 15.09 2.71 -0.43
N ILE A 86 14.13 1.77 -0.44
CA ILE A 86 12.72 2.05 -0.12
C ILE A 86 12.61 2.41 1.35
N ASP A 87 13.24 1.63 2.24
CA ASP A 87 13.23 1.87 3.69
C ASP A 87 13.81 3.28 3.99
N ILE A 88 14.95 3.62 3.37
CA ILE A 88 15.58 4.94 3.53
C ILE A 88 14.66 6.06 3.05
N ALA A 89 14.06 5.90 1.86
CA ALA A 89 13.16 6.91 1.31
C ALA A 89 11.91 7.10 2.19
N VAL A 90 11.32 6.02 2.74
CA VAL A 90 10.20 6.10 3.69
C VAL A 90 10.62 6.79 4.99
N ILE A 91 11.79 6.45 5.55
CA ILE A 91 12.30 7.10 6.78
C ILE A 91 12.47 8.60 6.53
N LEU A 92 13.22 8.97 5.50
CA LEU A 92 13.51 10.37 5.22
C LEU A 92 12.22 11.15 4.90
N MET A 93 11.33 10.59 4.06
CA MET A 93 10.04 11.20 3.76
C MET A 93 9.25 11.49 5.03
N THR A 94 9.10 10.50 5.91
CA THR A 94 8.30 10.65 7.14
C THR A 94 8.92 11.63 8.11
N VAL A 95 10.26 11.65 8.23
CA VAL A 95 10.98 12.62 9.07
C VAL A 95 10.84 14.04 8.53
N PHE A 96 11.02 14.24 7.22
CA PHE A 96 10.88 15.58 6.63
C PHE A 96 9.44 16.08 6.65
N ILE A 97 8.42 15.21 6.48
CA ILE A 97 7.01 15.57 6.71
C ILE A 97 6.83 16.11 8.12
N ALA A 98 7.37 15.41 9.13
CA ALA A 98 7.23 15.83 10.52
C ALA A 98 7.98 17.15 10.80
N VAL A 99 9.21 17.28 10.33
CA VAL A 99 10.01 18.50 10.51
C VAL A 99 9.34 19.70 9.85
N ASN A 100 8.91 19.55 8.58
CA ASN A 100 8.28 20.64 7.85
C ASN A 100 6.96 21.08 8.49
N ALA A 101 6.14 20.13 8.95
CA ALA A 101 4.90 20.48 9.65
C ALA A 101 5.18 21.19 11.00
N ILE A 102 6.18 20.79 11.78
CA ILE A 102 6.56 21.45 13.02
C ILE A 102 7.05 22.89 12.73
N LEU A 103 7.87 23.07 11.70
CA LEU A 103 8.37 24.38 11.27
C LEU A 103 7.27 25.28 10.70
N LEU A 104 6.29 24.70 10.01
CA LEU A 104 5.17 25.42 9.41
C LEU A 104 4.19 25.92 10.47
N PHE A 105 3.77 25.07 11.41
CA PHE A 105 2.75 25.40 12.39
C PHE A 105 3.29 26.09 13.63
N GLN A 106 4.51 25.76 14.06
CA GLN A 106 5.21 26.36 15.23
C GLN A 106 4.40 26.28 16.54
N GLU A 107 3.63 25.21 16.72
CA GLU A 107 2.77 24.96 17.87
C GLU A 107 3.16 23.64 18.56
N SER A 108 3.01 23.57 19.89
CA SER A 108 3.26 22.34 20.65
C SER A 108 2.35 21.18 20.21
N GLY A 109 1.12 21.48 19.81
CA GLY A 109 0.19 20.52 19.24
C GLY A 109 0.70 19.87 17.95
N ALA A 110 1.40 20.63 17.09
CA ALA A 110 2.02 20.10 15.89
C ALA A 110 3.13 19.09 16.24
N VAL A 111 3.96 19.37 17.23
CA VAL A 111 5.00 18.45 17.70
C VAL A 111 4.39 17.12 18.17
N ILE A 112 3.38 17.18 19.04
CA ILE A 112 2.70 15.98 19.57
C ILE A 112 2.07 15.17 18.44
N ASN A 113 1.39 15.83 17.51
CA ASN A 113 0.74 15.17 16.36
C ASN A 113 1.79 14.49 15.45
N GLN A 114 2.90 15.17 15.15
CA GLN A 114 3.94 14.62 14.26
C GLN A 114 4.72 13.49 14.93
N MET A 115 5.01 13.55 16.22
CA MET A 115 5.59 12.43 16.97
C MET A 115 4.66 11.21 16.94
N GLY A 116 3.36 11.42 17.08
CA GLY A 116 2.35 10.37 16.94
C GLY A 116 2.29 9.79 15.52
N SER A 117 2.47 10.61 14.49
CA SER A 117 2.51 10.16 13.09
C SER A 117 3.78 9.36 12.79
N LEU A 118 4.95 9.82 13.22
CA LEU A 118 6.22 9.09 13.15
C LEU A 118 6.11 7.71 13.80
N TYR A 119 5.57 7.66 15.01
CA TYR A 119 5.34 6.41 15.74
C TYR A 119 4.44 5.45 14.95
N THR A 120 3.34 5.97 14.38
CA THR A 120 2.39 5.16 13.60
C THR A 120 3.00 4.62 12.33
N VAL A 121 3.64 5.49 11.53
CA VAL A 121 4.24 5.10 10.24
C VAL A 121 5.37 4.10 10.45
N PHE A 122 6.31 4.41 11.34
CA PHE A 122 7.45 3.51 11.60
C PHE A 122 7.00 2.21 12.26
N GLY A 123 6.05 2.27 13.19
CA GLY A 123 5.49 1.09 13.85
C GLY A 123 4.87 0.13 12.86
N ILE A 124 3.99 0.60 11.99
CA ILE A 124 3.30 -0.24 11.01
C ILE A 124 4.26 -0.72 9.92
N TYR A 125 5.02 0.21 9.30
CA TYR A 125 5.90 -0.12 8.19
C TYR A 125 6.98 -1.14 8.60
N PHE A 126 7.71 -0.87 9.68
CA PHE A 126 8.78 -1.76 10.12
C PHE A 126 8.29 -3.06 10.73
N LEU A 127 7.09 -3.08 11.34
CA LEU A 127 6.46 -4.33 11.75
C LEU A 127 6.16 -5.21 10.53
N LEU A 128 5.59 -4.66 9.48
CA LEU A 128 5.32 -5.38 8.24
C LEU A 128 6.62 -5.87 7.57
N ARG A 129 7.66 -5.03 7.55
CA ARG A 129 9.01 -5.42 7.09
C ARG A 129 9.61 -6.56 7.93
N PHE A 130 9.34 -6.59 9.23
CA PHE A 130 9.78 -7.65 10.13
C PHE A 130 8.98 -8.95 9.91
N LEU A 131 7.68 -8.87 9.68
CA LEU A 131 6.80 -10.03 9.52
C LEU A 131 6.92 -10.69 8.13
N ILE A 132 7.13 -9.90 7.06
CA ILE A 132 7.21 -10.36 5.67
C ILE A 132 8.68 -10.54 5.30
N ARG A 133 9.21 -11.78 5.39
CA ARG A 133 10.63 -12.07 5.15
C ARG A 133 10.91 -12.97 3.96
N ASP A 134 9.95 -13.77 3.55
CA ASP A 134 10.07 -14.73 2.46
C ASP A 134 8.80 -14.76 1.60
N GLU A 135 8.85 -15.50 0.52
CA GLU A 135 7.74 -15.63 -0.40
C GLU A 135 6.50 -16.29 0.25
N LYS A 136 6.70 -17.19 1.22
CA LYS A 136 5.61 -17.83 1.97
C LYS A 136 4.89 -16.82 2.86
N ASP A 137 5.63 -15.88 3.44
CA ASP A 137 5.04 -14.79 4.23
C ASP A 137 4.25 -13.84 3.33
N ILE A 138 4.73 -13.52 2.11
CA ILE A 138 3.99 -12.73 1.11
C ILE A 138 2.67 -13.43 0.76
N VAL A 139 2.72 -14.72 0.43
CA VAL A 139 1.51 -15.49 0.11
C VAL A 139 0.52 -15.47 1.28
N ARG A 140 0.98 -15.64 2.52
CA ARG A 140 0.13 -15.60 3.70
C ARG A 140 -0.49 -14.21 3.90
N ALA A 141 0.28 -13.14 3.72
CA ALA A 141 -0.23 -11.77 3.80
C ALA A 141 -1.34 -11.55 2.76
N ILE A 142 -1.14 -11.97 1.50
CA ILE A 142 -2.15 -11.83 0.45
C ILE A 142 -3.40 -12.69 0.76
N GLN A 143 -3.23 -13.90 1.30
CA GLN A 143 -4.36 -14.73 1.73
C GLN A 143 -5.17 -14.06 2.86
N THR A 144 -4.48 -13.44 3.81
CA THR A 144 -5.14 -12.69 4.89
C THR A 144 -5.88 -11.47 4.34
N LEU A 145 -5.27 -10.73 3.40
CA LEU A 145 -5.93 -9.62 2.70
C LEU A 145 -7.17 -10.09 1.93
N ALA A 146 -7.14 -11.29 1.33
CA ALA A 146 -8.34 -11.84 0.67
C ALA A 146 -9.45 -12.18 1.67
N ALA A 147 -9.12 -12.71 2.84
CA ALA A 147 -10.10 -12.95 3.91
C ALA A 147 -10.69 -11.64 4.44
N VAL A 148 -9.85 -10.62 4.67
CA VAL A 148 -10.30 -9.27 5.05
C VAL A 148 -11.23 -8.69 3.99
N ALA A 149 -10.85 -8.74 2.71
CA ALA A 149 -11.66 -8.24 1.61
C ALA A 149 -13.02 -8.96 1.54
N ALA A 150 -13.07 -10.28 1.82
CA ALA A 150 -14.31 -11.04 1.84
C ALA A 150 -15.27 -10.55 2.94
N VAL A 151 -14.75 -10.32 4.15
CA VAL A 151 -15.56 -9.79 5.24
C VAL A 151 -16.07 -8.38 4.92
N ILE A 152 -15.20 -7.50 4.43
CA ILE A 152 -15.57 -6.13 4.08
C ILE A 152 -16.57 -6.11 2.92
N ALA A 153 -16.40 -6.95 1.90
CA ALA A 153 -17.32 -7.04 0.78
C ALA A 153 -18.74 -7.47 1.23
N MET A 154 -18.85 -8.41 2.17
CA MET A 154 -20.15 -8.80 2.76
C MET A 154 -20.80 -7.62 3.48
N ILE A 155 -20.02 -6.88 4.27
CA ILE A 155 -20.51 -5.70 5.00
C ILE A 155 -20.93 -4.61 4.02
N MET A 156 -20.12 -4.31 3.00
CA MET A 156 -20.45 -3.30 1.99
C MET A 156 -21.67 -3.70 1.15
N THR A 157 -21.88 -5.00 0.91
CA THR A 157 -23.11 -5.49 0.27
C THR A 157 -24.34 -5.24 1.16
N TYR A 158 -24.22 -5.50 2.46
CA TYR A 158 -25.27 -5.19 3.43
C TYR A 158 -25.57 -3.67 3.45
N GLU A 159 -24.53 -2.83 3.46
CA GLU A 159 -24.67 -1.36 3.40
C GLU A 159 -25.44 -0.89 2.15
N VAL A 160 -25.10 -1.42 0.98
CA VAL A 160 -25.79 -1.05 -0.29
C VAL A 160 -27.26 -1.44 -0.25
N THR A 161 -27.61 -2.58 0.38
CA THR A 161 -28.98 -3.08 0.41
C THR A 161 -29.85 -2.46 1.48
N THR A 162 -29.28 -2.04 2.62
CA THR A 162 -30.02 -1.54 3.78
C THR A 162 -29.87 -0.05 4.03
N GLY A 163 -28.83 0.59 3.46
CA GLY A 163 -28.47 1.98 3.74
C GLY A 163 -27.83 2.20 5.13
N HIS A 164 -27.49 1.13 5.86
CA HIS A 164 -26.96 1.21 7.21
C HIS A 164 -25.56 0.61 7.33
N ASN A 165 -24.66 1.30 8.01
CA ASN A 165 -23.32 0.79 8.29
C ASN A 165 -23.31 0.04 9.65
N PRO A 166 -23.03 -1.29 9.70
CA PRO A 166 -23.00 -2.05 10.94
C PRO A 166 -21.94 -1.57 11.94
N TYR A 167 -20.88 -0.94 11.47
CA TYR A 167 -19.83 -0.38 12.34
C TYR A 167 -20.31 0.79 13.19
N ALA A 168 -21.45 1.41 12.87
CA ALA A 168 -22.08 2.42 13.72
C ALA A 168 -22.40 1.90 15.13
N LEU A 169 -22.63 0.58 15.28
CA LEU A 169 -22.86 -0.07 16.58
C LEU A 169 -21.63 -0.01 17.51
N LEU A 170 -20.42 0.13 16.96
CA LEU A 170 -19.20 0.24 17.75
C LEU A 170 -18.99 1.65 18.33
N GLY A 171 -19.75 2.63 17.86
CA GLY A 171 -19.56 4.04 18.21
C GLY A 171 -18.28 4.61 17.60
N GLY A 172 -18.13 5.92 17.69
CA GLY A 172 -16.97 6.64 17.15
C GLY A 172 -17.42 7.86 16.36
N ALA A 173 -16.55 8.87 16.27
CA ALA A 173 -16.91 10.17 15.69
C ALA A 173 -17.21 10.11 14.19
N ARG A 174 -16.49 9.26 13.46
CA ARG A 174 -16.61 9.18 11.99
C ARG A 174 -17.73 8.28 11.51
N VAL A 175 -17.91 7.13 12.16
CA VAL A 175 -18.97 6.16 11.78
C VAL A 175 -20.31 6.55 12.38
N ALA A 176 -20.36 7.15 13.58
CA ALA A 176 -21.59 7.62 14.20
C ALA A 176 -22.20 8.86 13.52
N GLN A 177 -21.36 9.74 12.94
CA GLN A 177 -21.84 10.88 12.16
C GLN A 177 -22.51 10.46 10.83
N TYR A 178 -22.22 9.26 10.34
CA TYR A 178 -22.75 8.70 9.09
C TYR A 178 -23.62 7.48 9.37
N SER A 179 -24.58 7.61 10.28
CA SER A 179 -25.63 6.59 10.49
C SER A 179 -26.45 6.34 9.21
N SER A 180 -26.50 7.32 8.31
CA SER A 180 -26.97 7.18 6.93
C SER A 180 -25.77 7.27 5.98
N LEU A 181 -25.63 6.29 5.07
CA LEU A 181 -24.59 6.30 4.04
C LEU A 181 -24.79 7.48 3.09
N ALA A 182 -23.66 8.04 2.61
CA ALA A 182 -23.73 9.02 1.54
C ALA A 182 -24.41 8.43 0.31
N VAL A 183 -25.26 9.20 -0.34
CA VAL A 183 -25.97 8.81 -1.57
C VAL A 183 -25.35 9.58 -2.75
N ARG A 184 -25.20 8.91 -3.88
CA ARG A 184 -24.80 9.52 -5.16
C ARG A 184 -25.53 8.80 -6.29
N ASP A 185 -26.19 9.58 -7.15
CA ASP A 185 -27.00 9.06 -8.26
C ASP A 185 -27.99 7.98 -7.77
N ASP A 186 -28.74 8.29 -6.71
CA ASP A 186 -29.73 7.41 -6.03
C ASP A 186 -29.18 6.08 -5.52
N ARG A 187 -27.84 5.95 -5.36
CA ARG A 187 -27.19 4.76 -4.83
C ARG A 187 -26.40 5.04 -3.57
N PHE A 188 -26.53 4.16 -2.59
CA PHE A 188 -25.72 4.21 -1.39
C PHE A 188 -24.24 3.97 -1.73
N ARG A 189 -23.37 4.70 -1.03
CA ARG A 189 -21.91 4.60 -1.15
C ARG A 189 -21.36 3.85 0.05
N ALA A 190 -21.22 2.53 -0.11
CA ALA A 190 -20.72 1.68 0.96
C ALA A 190 -19.25 1.99 1.30
N GLN A 191 -18.91 1.96 2.59
CA GLN A 191 -17.58 2.27 3.11
C GLN A 191 -17.00 1.22 4.06
N GLY A 192 -17.80 0.33 4.64
CA GLY A 192 -17.35 -0.66 5.63
C GLY A 192 -16.69 -0.01 6.84
N PRO A 193 -15.53 -0.51 7.27
CA PRO A 193 -14.75 0.06 8.39
C PRO A 193 -13.96 1.32 8.03
N PHE A 194 -13.91 1.71 6.76
CA PHE A 194 -13.12 2.86 6.30
C PHE A 194 -13.83 4.18 6.61
N ALA A 195 -13.03 5.23 6.78
CA ALA A 195 -13.57 6.57 7.00
C ALA A 195 -14.32 7.15 5.78
N HIS A 196 -14.07 6.61 4.58
CA HIS A 196 -14.67 7.09 3.34
C HIS A 196 -14.86 5.97 2.32
N SER A 197 -15.96 6.01 1.57
CA SER A 197 -16.30 5.01 0.54
C SER A 197 -15.22 4.86 -0.54
N ILE A 198 -14.59 5.97 -0.98
CA ILE A 198 -13.51 5.92 -1.98
C ILE A 198 -12.31 5.11 -1.46
N LEU A 199 -11.95 5.22 -0.18
CA LEU A 199 -10.86 4.44 0.42
C LEU A 199 -11.19 2.94 0.43
N ALA A 200 -12.42 2.57 0.81
CA ALA A 200 -12.88 1.18 0.80
C ALA A 200 -12.81 0.56 -0.61
N GLY A 201 -13.35 1.27 -1.60
CA GLY A 201 -13.30 0.83 -2.99
C GLY A 201 -11.89 0.76 -3.54
N THR A 202 -11.04 1.75 -3.23
CA THR A 202 -9.63 1.78 -3.66
C THR A 202 -8.83 0.63 -3.03
N PHE A 203 -9.05 0.34 -1.74
CA PHE A 203 -8.46 -0.82 -1.08
C PHE A 203 -8.78 -2.11 -1.83
N GLY A 204 -10.06 -2.35 -2.20
CA GLY A 204 -10.43 -3.48 -3.03
C GLY A 204 -9.69 -3.48 -4.38
N ALA A 205 -9.78 -2.37 -5.10
CA ALA A 205 -9.24 -2.23 -6.46
C ALA A 205 -7.73 -2.55 -6.57
N VAL A 206 -6.91 -2.01 -5.68
CA VAL A 206 -5.45 -2.18 -5.73
C VAL A 206 -4.98 -3.57 -5.29
N LEU A 207 -5.83 -4.34 -4.61
CA LEU A 207 -5.51 -5.71 -4.19
C LEU A 207 -5.76 -6.76 -5.28
N VAL A 208 -6.56 -6.45 -6.32
CA VAL A 208 -6.89 -7.41 -7.39
C VAL A 208 -5.65 -8.06 -8.02
N PRO A 209 -4.60 -7.31 -8.40
CA PRO A 209 -3.41 -7.94 -8.94
C PRO A 209 -2.71 -8.89 -7.96
N LEU A 210 -2.76 -8.62 -6.64
CA LEU A 210 -2.21 -9.52 -5.62
C LEU A 210 -3.01 -10.82 -5.55
N PHE A 211 -4.32 -10.78 -5.69
CA PHE A 211 -5.15 -11.99 -5.73
C PHE A 211 -4.91 -12.80 -7.01
N VAL A 212 -4.68 -12.13 -8.14
CA VAL A 212 -4.23 -12.81 -9.37
C VAL A 212 -2.84 -13.44 -9.19
N ALA A 213 -1.96 -12.85 -8.39
CA ALA A 213 -0.67 -13.45 -8.03
C ALA A 213 -0.86 -14.79 -7.32
N LEU A 214 -1.84 -14.91 -6.41
CA LEU A 214 -2.19 -16.20 -5.78
C LEU A 214 -2.66 -17.24 -6.80
N TRP A 215 -3.48 -16.83 -7.77
CA TRP A 215 -3.95 -17.73 -8.83
C TRP A 215 -2.77 -18.31 -9.62
N TRP A 216 -1.79 -17.49 -9.97
CA TRP A 216 -0.61 -17.93 -10.70
C TRP A 216 0.37 -18.75 -9.85
N LYS A 217 0.32 -18.60 -8.53
CA LYS A 217 1.18 -19.32 -7.60
C LYS A 217 0.91 -20.83 -7.57
N GLY A 218 -0.36 -21.26 -7.70
CA GLY A 218 -0.68 -22.68 -7.76
C GLY A 218 -2.13 -23.01 -7.41
N ARG A 219 -2.52 -24.27 -7.76
CA ARG A 219 -3.91 -24.76 -7.60
C ARG A 219 -4.44 -24.62 -6.16
N GLN A 220 -3.57 -24.84 -5.17
CA GLN A 220 -3.93 -24.78 -3.74
C GLN A 220 -4.40 -23.39 -3.28
N HIS A 221 -4.03 -22.32 -4.01
CA HIS A 221 -4.39 -20.95 -3.67
C HIS A 221 -5.57 -20.40 -4.49
N ARG A 222 -6.03 -21.14 -5.50
CA ARG A 222 -7.03 -20.63 -6.46
C ARG A 222 -8.37 -20.28 -5.83
N LYS A 223 -8.87 -21.08 -4.88
CA LYS A 223 -10.14 -20.78 -4.19
C LYS A 223 -10.05 -19.42 -3.48
N VAL A 224 -8.97 -19.20 -2.74
CA VAL A 224 -8.74 -17.92 -2.03
C VAL A 224 -8.55 -16.77 -3.02
N ALA A 225 -7.86 -17.00 -4.14
CA ALA A 225 -7.69 -16.01 -5.19
C ALA A 225 -9.05 -15.59 -5.80
N VAL A 226 -9.93 -16.52 -6.11
CA VAL A 226 -11.27 -16.24 -6.65
C VAL A 226 -12.10 -15.44 -5.64
N ILE A 227 -12.15 -15.90 -4.37
CA ILE A 227 -12.84 -15.18 -3.31
C ILE A 227 -12.31 -13.74 -3.20
N GLY A 228 -10.98 -13.58 -3.17
CA GLY A 228 -10.35 -12.26 -3.11
C GLY A 228 -10.71 -11.36 -4.30
N ILE A 229 -10.65 -11.87 -5.53
CA ILE A 229 -10.99 -11.11 -6.74
C ILE A 229 -12.46 -10.69 -6.71
N LEU A 230 -13.38 -11.61 -6.42
CA LEU A 230 -14.81 -11.31 -6.34
C LEU A 230 -15.11 -10.27 -5.27
N SER A 231 -14.54 -10.45 -4.07
CA SER A 231 -14.70 -9.49 -2.97
C SER A 231 -14.17 -8.10 -3.31
N ALA A 232 -12.97 -8.02 -3.90
CA ALA A 232 -12.37 -6.78 -4.36
C ALA A 232 -13.22 -6.08 -5.43
N THR A 233 -13.80 -6.85 -6.35
CA THR A 233 -14.72 -6.33 -7.36
C THR A 233 -15.99 -5.77 -6.72
N VAL A 234 -16.60 -6.50 -5.78
CA VAL A 234 -17.77 -6.02 -5.03
C VAL A 234 -17.43 -4.72 -4.29
N MET A 235 -16.33 -4.65 -3.56
CA MET A 235 -15.90 -3.43 -2.86
C MET A 235 -15.71 -2.25 -3.81
N THR A 236 -15.09 -2.49 -4.97
CA THR A 236 -14.86 -1.45 -5.99
C THR A 236 -16.17 -0.89 -6.55
N LEU A 237 -17.16 -1.75 -6.77
CA LEU A 237 -18.47 -1.32 -7.30
C LEU A 237 -19.37 -0.71 -6.23
N ALA A 238 -19.41 -1.30 -5.02
CA ALA A 238 -20.27 -0.85 -3.92
C ALA A 238 -19.93 0.55 -3.38
N CYS A 239 -18.70 1.03 -3.59
CA CYS A 239 -18.30 2.39 -3.16
C CYS A 239 -18.86 3.51 -4.06
N ASN A 240 -19.42 3.18 -5.21
CA ASN A 240 -19.98 4.10 -6.20
C ASN A 240 -19.08 5.33 -6.49
N SER A 241 -17.83 5.06 -6.93
CA SER A 241 -16.84 6.12 -7.22
C SER A 241 -15.92 5.74 -8.38
N SER A 242 -15.55 6.74 -9.19
CA SER A 242 -14.70 6.57 -10.38
C SER A 242 -13.23 6.24 -10.05
N THR A 243 -12.66 6.78 -8.97
CA THR A 243 -11.25 6.53 -8.61
C THR A 243 -10.94 5.04 -8.38
N PRO A 244 -11.71 4.28 -7.58
CA PRO A 244 -11.51 2.85 -7.44
C PRO A 244 -11.63 2.10 -8.77
N ILE A 245 -12.58 2.46 -9.63
CA ILE A 245 -12.75 1.83 -10.96
C ILE A 245 -11.50 2.06 -11.83
N LEU A 246 -10.95 3.28 -11.82
CA LEU A 246 -9.70 3.58 -12.54
C LEU A 246 -8.51 2.78 -11.99
N GLY A 247 -8.37 2.69 -10.66
CA GLY A 247 -7.35 1.87 -10.02
C GLY A 247 -7.47 0.39 -10.37
N TYR A 248 -8.70 -0.14 -10.37
CA TYR A 248 -9.01 -1.51 -10.78
C TYR A 248 -8.63 -1.75 -12.25
N ALA A 249 -9.09 -0.89 -13.15
CA ALA A 249 -8.79 -0.97 -14.58
C ALA A 249 -7.29 -0.88 -14.84
N ALA A 250 -6.57 0.01 -14.16
CA ALA A 250 -5.12 0.14 -14.24
C ALA A 250 -4.40 -1.14 -13.79
N GLY A 251 -4.85 -1.74 -12.68
CA GLY A 251 -4.31 -3.03 -12.21
C GLY A 251 -4.50 -4.16 -13.21
N VAL A 252 -5.71 -4.28 -13.77
CA VAL A 252 -6.03 -5.27 -14.82
C VAL A 252 -5.22 -5.02 -16.09
N LEU A 253 -5.18 -3.76 -16.56
CA LEU A 253 -4.36 -3.38 -17.72
C LEU A 253 -2.90 -3.77 -17.53
N ALA A 254 -2.32 -3.46 -16.37
CA ALA A 254 -0.94 -3.82 -16.06
C ALA A 254 -0.72 -5.34 -16.07
N LEU A 255 -1.67 -6.15 -15.57
CA LEU A 255 -1.63 -7.61 -15.68
C LEU A 255 -1.64 -8.07 -17.14
N CYS A 256 -2.53 -7.49 -17.96
CA CYS A 256 -2.64 -7.79 -19.39
C CYS A 256 -1.41 -7.40 -20.20
N MET A 257 -0.58 -6.47 -19.73
CA MET A 257 0.67 -6.07 -20.39
C MET A 257 1.81 -7.10 -20.26
N TRP A 258 1.59 -8.24 -19.61
CA TRP A 258 2.60 -9.31 -19.52
C TRP A 258 3.23 -9.72 -20.86
N PRO A 259 2.51 -9.87 -21.98
CA PRO A 259 3.12 -10.22 -23.28
C PRO A 259 4.17 -9.20 -23.72
N VAL A 260 3.91 -7.91 -23.52
CA VAL A 260 4.78 -6.78 -23.92
C VAL A 260 5.81 -6.38 -22.86
N ARG A 261 6.00 -7.20 -21.82
CA ARG A 261 6.91 -6.94 -20.69
C ARG A 261 8.36 -6.62 -21.07
N LYS A 262 8.83 -7.08 -22.22
CA LYS A 262 10.19 -6.81 -22.73
C LYS A 262 10.30 -5.36 -23.25
N SER A 263 9.21 -4.83 -23.79
CA SER A 263 9.15 -3.48 -24.40
C SER A 263 8.71 -2.38 -23.42
N MET A 264 8.57 -2.69 -22.10
CA MET A 264 8.09 -1.71 -21.11
C MET A 264 8.93 -0.43 -21.02
N ARG A 265 10.22 -0.48 -21.39
CA ARG A 265 11.04 0.72 -21.46
C ARG A 265 10.60 1.64 -22.60
N ALA A 266 10.37 1.07 -23.78
CA ALA A 266 9.88 1.81 -24.94
C ALA A 266 8.46 2.37 -24.70
N ILE A 267 7.57 1.56 -24.12
CA ILE A 267 6.20 1.98 -23.77
C ILE A 267 6.22 3.18 -22.83
N ARG A 268 7.02 3.15 -21.76
CA ARG A 268 7.13 4.28 -20.82
C ARG A 268 7.64 5.55 -21.51
N TRP A 269 8.68 5.47 -22.34
CA TRP A 269 9.16 6.61 -23.08
C TRP A 269 8.14 7.08 -24.12
N GLY A 270 7.44 6.17 -24.78
CA GLY A 270 6.33 6.49 -25.69
C GLY A 270 5.22 7.28 -25.00
N ILE A 271 4.82 6.88 -23.78
CA ILE A 271 3.83 7.61 -22.97
C ILE A 271 4.36 9.01 -22.62
N VAL A 272 5.60 9.14 -22.17
CA VAL A 272 6.19 10.45 -21.84
C VAL A 272 6.21 11.36 -23.08
N LEU A 273 6.68 10.85 -24.22
CA LEU A 273 6.71 11.62 -25.47
C LEU A 273 5.30 12.02 -25.93
N LEU A 274 4.33 11.10 -25.79
CA LEU A 274 2.94 11.39 -26.11
C LEU A 274 2.37 12.51 -25.22
N LEU A 275 2.61 12.46 -23.91
CA LEU A 275 2.14 13.50 -22.99
C LEU A 275 2.80 14.86 -23.27
N VAL A 276 4.09 14.87 -23.59
CA VAL A 276 4.79 16.09 -23.98
C VAL A 276 4.24 16.64 -25.30
N ALA A 277 4.04 15.79 -26.31
CA ALA A 277 3.45 16.20 -27.59
C ALA A 277 2.04 16.76 -27.41
N LEU A 278 1.20 16.09 -26.61
CA LEU A 278 -0.14 16.57 -26.29
C LEU A 278 -0.11 17.92 -25.57
N HIS A 279 0.83 18.11 -24.63
CA HIS A 279 0.97 19.39 -23.92
C HIS A 279 1.33 20.56 -24.86
N ILE A 280 2.13 20.29 -25.91
CA ILE A 280 2.50 21.31 -26.91
C ILE A 280 1.37 21.61 -27.87
N VAL A 281 0.59 20.59 -28.27
CA VAL A 281 -0.46 20.74 -29.28
C VAL A 281 -1.79 21.24 -28.70
N MET A 282 -2.08 20.90 -27.43
CA MET A 282 -3.33 21.28 -26.76
C MET A 282 -3.35 22.78 -26.43
N LYS A 283 -4.53 23.40 -26.51
CA LYS A 283 -4.76 24.78 -26.04
C LYS A 283 -4.69 24.95 -24.53
N GLY A 284 -4.78 23.86 -23.79
CA GLY A 284 -4.70 23.81 -22.33
C GLY A 284 -3.64 22.81 -21.86
N PRO A 285 -3.29 22.80 -20.58
CA PRO A 285 -2.29 21.88 -20.04
C PRO A 285 -2.75 20.42 -20.16
N VAL A 286 -1.80 19.51 -20.38
CA VAL A 286 -2.11 18.07 -20.58
C VAL A 286 -2.89 17.44 -19.41
N TRP A 287 -2.70 17.95 -18.18
CA TRP A 287 -3.46 17.47 -17.01
C TRP A 287 -4.95 17.84 -17.04
N SER A 288 -5.39 18.77 -17.92
CA SER A 288 -6.81 19.03 -18.16
C SER A 288 -7.54 17.82 -18.76
N LEU A 289 -6.82 16.84 -19.32
CA LEU A 289 -7.42 15.57 -19.77
C LEU A 289 -8.09 14.80 -18.63
N ILE A 290 -7.68 15.03 -17.37
CA ILE A 290 -8.29 14.39 -16.19
C ILE A 290 -9.76 14.82 -16.04
N GLU A 291 -10.10 16.07 -16.39
CA GLU A 291 -11.47 16.57 -16.37
C GLU A 291 -12.39 15.75 -17.28
N LYS A 292 -11.88 15.27 -18.43
CA LYS A 292 -12.64 14.48 -19.40
C LYS A 292 -12.86 13.02 -19.00
N ILE A 293 -12.17 12.54 -17.93
CA ILE A 293 -12.30 11.18 -17.43
C ILE A 293 -13.38 11.18 -16.33
N ASP A 294 -14.64 11.34 -16.72
CA ASP A 294 -15.78 11.18 -15.80
C ASP A 294 -16.52 9.87 -16.08
N ILE A 295 -16.31 8.88 -15.20
CA ILE A 295 -16.92 7.55 -15.31
C ILE A 295 -18.23 7.48 -14.51
N SER A 296 -18.43 8.38 -13.53
CA SER A 296 -19.54 8.31 -12.57
C SER A 296 -20.48 9.53 -12.58
N GLY A 297 -20.41 10.37 -13.62
CA GLY A 297 -21.38 11.46 -13.83
C GLY A 297 -21.35 12.60 -12.79
N GLY A 298 -20.25 12.79 -12.05
CA GLY A 298 -20.17 13.84 -11.03
C GLY A 298 -18.96 14.77 -11.21
N SER A 299 -19.03 15.98 -10.67
CA SER A 299 -18.03 17.06 -10.79
C SER A 299 -16.62 16.77 -10.23
N SER A 300 -16.37 15.56 -9.72
CA SER A 300 -15.09 15.20 -9.07
C SER A 300 -13.88 15.18 -10.01
N SER A 301 -14.08 15.06 -11.33
CA SER A 301 -12.99 15.08 -12.31
C SER A 301 -12.44 16.48 -12.52
N TYR A 302 -13.34 17.49 -12.57
CA TYR A 302 -12.97 18.91 -12.61
C TYR A 302 -12.18 19.30 -11.34
N HIS A 303 -12.66 18.90 -10.16
CA HIS A 303 -11.95 19.16 -8.90
C HIS A 303 -10.52 18.58 -8.92
N ARG A 304 -10.31 17.35 -9.42
CA ARG A 304 -8.96 16.76 -9.54
C ARG A 304 -8.05 17.52 -10.51
N TYR A 305 -8.61 18.02 -11.60
CA TYR A 305 -7.88 18.90 -12.52
C TYR A 305 -7.46 20.18 -11.77
N MET A 306 -8.40 20.85 -11.10
CA MET A 306 -8.15 22.07 -10.35
C MET A 306 -7.11 21.90 -9.26
N LEU A 307 -7.12 20.79 -8.50
CA LEU A 307 -6.11 20.50 -7.49
C LEU A 307 -4.69 20.49 -8.07
N ILE A 308 -4.50 19.85 -9.22
CA ILE A 308 -3.19 19.80 -9.88
C ILE A 308 -2.80 21.18 -10.42
N ASP A 309 -3.73 21.87 -11.06
CA ASP A 309 -3.48 23.18 -11.68
C ASP A 309 -3.13 24.23 -10.62
N GLN A 310 -3.88 24.28 -9.51
CA GLN A 310 -3.61 25.20 -8.40
C GLN A 310 -2.32 24.87 -7.67
N CYS A 311 -2.03 23.59 -7.44
CA CYS A 311 -0.76 23.19 -6.86
C CYS A 311 0.43 23.65 -7.69
N ILE A 312 0.36 23.57 -9.02
CA ILE A 312 1.42 24.06 -9.92
C ILE A 312 1.51 25.59 -9.90
N ARG A 313 0.38 26.31 -9.95
CA ARG A 313 0.33 27.78 -9.96
C ARG A 313 0.85 28.38 -8.67
N HIS A 314 0.57 27.73 -7.52
CA HIS A 314 0.99 28.17 -6.19
C HIS A 314 2.28 27.49 -5.73
N PHE A 315 3.16 27.06 -6.64
CA PHE A 315 4.42 26.40 -6.32
C PHE A 315 5.26 27.21 -5.31
N GLY A 316 5.28 28.55 -5.42
CA GLY A 316 6.02 29.43 -4.52
C GLY A 316 5.57 29.35 -3.06
N ASP A 317 4.30 28.99 -2.81
CA ASP A 317 3.72 28.98 -1.48
C ASP A 317 4.10 27.69 -0.70
N TRP A 318 4.18 26.54 -1.40
CA TRP A 318 4.31 25.24 -0.74
C TRP A 318 5.68 24.57 -0.88
N TRP A 319 6.53 24.96 -1.82
CA TRP A 319 7.73 24.18 -2.19
C TRP A 319 8.68 23.85 -1.05
N LEU A 320 8.77 24.70 -0.01
CA LEU A 320 9.72 24.52 1.09
C LEU A 320 9.13 23.67 2.23
N LEU A 321 8.05 24.11 2.83
CA LEU A 321 7.45 23.49 4.04
C LEU A 321 6.05 22.91 3.82
N GLY A 322 5.38 23.25 2.72
CA GLY A 322 3.95 23.09 2.52
C GLY A 322 3.18 24.36 2.90
N VAL A 323 1.85 24.26 2.97
CA VAL A 323 0.95 25.37 3.35
C VAL A 323 0.03 24.95 4.48
N LYS A 324 -0.41 25.94 5.28
CA LYS A 324 -1.35 25.71 6.39
C LYS A 324 -2.77 25.45 5.91
N ASP A 325 -3.16 26.10 4.83
CA ASP A 325 -4.51 26.07 4.31
C ASP A 325 -4.50 26.31 2.80
N THR A 326 -5.07 25.38 2.06
CA THR A 326 -5.21 25.44 0.60
C THR A 326 -6.52 26.06 0.15
N SER A 327 -7.45 26.35 1.07
CA SER A 327 -8.75 26.98 0.74
C SER A 327 -8.61 28.36 0.10
N VAL A 328 -7.49 29.04 0.35
CA VAL A 328 -7.15 30.34 -0.28
C VAL A 328 -6.88 30.24 -1.79
N TRP A 329 -6.63 29.05 -2.32
CA TRP A 329 -6.35 28.84 -3.74
C TRP A 329 -7.62 28.69 -4.60
N GLY A 330 -8.79 28.58 -3.98
CA GLY A 330 -10.06 28.51 -4.66
C GLY A 330 -11.10 27.67 -3.91
N TRP A 331 -12.28 27.62 -4.53
CA TRP A 331 -13.40 26.88 -3.97
C TRP A 331 -13.09 25.38 -3.88
N ASP A 332 -13.38 24.76 -2.74
CA ASP A 332 -13.19 23.33 -2.43
C ASP A 332 -11.72 22.84 -2.46
N MET A 333 -10.74 23.77 -2.46
CA MET A 333 -9.30 23.38 -2.49
C MET A 333 -8.78 22.82 -1.16
N TRP A 334 -9.56 22.91 -0.09
CA TRP A 334 -9.25 22.28 1.20
C TRP A 334 -9.28 20.74 1.16
N ASP A 335 -10.05 20.15 0.22
CA ASP A 335 -10.11 18.70 0.01
C ASP A 335 -9.04 18.24 -0.98
N THR A 336 -7.86 17.89 -0.47
CA THR A 336 -6.75 17.37 -1.29
C THR A 336 -6.92 15.89 -1.61
N ALA A 337 -7.97 15.53 -2.34
CA ALA A 337 -8.24 14.16 -2.78
C ALA A 337 -7.27 13.69 -3.89
N ASN A 338 -5.98 13.90 -3.69
CA ASN A 338 -4.88 13.51 -4.58
C ASN A 338 -3.60 13.34 -3.75
N GLN A 339 -3.02 12.13 -3.70
CA GLN A 339 -1.85 11.83 -2.88
C GLN A 339 -0.62 12.65 -3.29
N TYR A 340 -0.45 12.93 -4.59
CA TYR A 340 0.69 13.72 -5.08
C TYR A 340 0.58 15.16 -4.61
N VAL A 341 -0.58 15.77 -4.86
CA VAL A 341 -0.89 17.14 -4.43
C VAL A 341 -0.85 17.24 -2.91
N GLY A 342 -1.53 16.35 -2.20
CA GLY A 342 -1.55 16.36 -0.73
C GLY A 342 -0.18 16.17 -0.09
N THR A 343 0.76 15.48 -0.76
CA THR A 343 2.15 15.42 -0.28
C THR A 343 2.88 16.74 -0.51
N CYS A 344 2.63 17.41 -1.65
CA CYS A 344 3.19 18.74 -1.92
C CYS A 344 2.67 19.76 -0.92
N ASP A 345 1.36 19.90 -0.83
CA ASP A 345 0.67 20.94 -0.05
C ASP A 345 0.96 20.82 1.46
N ASN A 346 0.94 19.60 1.97
CA ASN A 346 1.10 19.37 3.41
C ASN A 346 2.56 19.29 3.88
N SER A 347 3.53 19.14 2.95
CA SER A 347 4.88 18.82 3.40
C SER A 347 6.02 19.38 2.53
N GLY A 348 5.71 19.99 1.39
CA GLY A 348 6.71 20.58 0.51
C GLY A 348 7.36 19.62 -0.49
N LEU A 349 8.29 20.16 -1.28
CA LEU A 349 8.90 19.50 -2.44
C LEU A 349 9.78 18.31 -2.06
N LEU A 350 10.55 18.39 -0.98
CA LEU A 350 11.48 17.32 -0.61
C LEU A 350 10.76 16.03 -0.21
N PRO A 351 9.74 16.02 0.66
CA PRO A 351 8.91 14.84 0.89
C PRO A 351 8.23 14.31 -0.37
N PHE A 352 7.79 15.17 -1.28
CA PHE A 352 7.23 14.76 -2.57
C PHE A 352 8.26 14.02 -3.44
N ILE A 353 9.48 14.52 -3.56
CA ILE A 353 10.58 13.84 -4.28
C ILE A 353 10.86 12.48 -3.66
N LEU A 354 10.88 12.39 -2.32
CA LEU A 354 11.10 11.14 -1.61
C LEU A 354 9.94 10.15 -1.80
N PHE A 355 8.70 10.62 -1.86
CA PHE A 355 7.53 9.81 -2.21
C PHE A 355 7.68 9.23 -3.63
N VAL A 356 8.02 10.06 -4.60
CA VAL A 356 8.30 9.60 -5.98
C VAL A 356 9.46 8.60 -6.00
N ALA A 357 10.51 8.82 -5.21
CA ALA A 357 11.63 7.90 -5.09
C ALA A 357 11.20 6.51 -4.56
N VAL A 358 10.26 6.43 -3.61
CA VAL A 358 9.67 5.15 -3.15
C VAL A 358 9.05 4.40 -4.32
N LEU A 359 8.26 5.08 -5.17
CA LEU A 359 7.62 4.48 -6.35
C LEU A 359 8.67 3.99 -7.36
N VAL A 360 9.66 4.83 -7.67
CA VAL A 360 10.74 4.52 -8.62
C VAL A 360 11.56 3.33 -8.14
N TYR A 361 11.97 3.30 -6.87
CA TYR A 361 12.70 2.16 -6.31
C TYR A 361 11.84 0.90 -6.27
N GLY A 362 10.55 1.01 -5.98
CA GLY A 362 9.60 -0.09 -6.05
C GLY A 362 9.60 -0.76 -7.43
N PHE A 363 9.40 -0.01 -8.50
CA PHE A 363 9.45 -0.53 -9.87
C PHE A 363 10.85 -1.04 -10.27
N LYS A 364 11.93 -0.38 -9.84
CA LYS A 364 13.30 -0.80 -10.12
C LYS A 364 13.61 -2.16 -9.49
N TYR A 365 13.20 -2.38 -8.24
CA TYR A 365 13.40 -3.64 -7.53
C TYR A 365 12.60 -4.77 -8.15
N LEU A 366 11.33 -4.55 -8.44
CA LEU A 366 10.48 -5.55 -9.12
C LEU A 366 10.99 -5.87 -10.52
N GLY A 367 11.44 -4.87 -11.27
CA GLY A 367 12.02 -5.07 -12.59
C GLY A 367 13.30 -5.90 -12.56
N ARG A 368 14.17 -5.70 -11.53
CA ARG A 368 15.37 -6.50 -11.32
C ARG A 368 15.03 -7.94 -10.90
N ALA A 369 14.17 -8.09 -9.90
CA ALA A 369 13.75 -9.40 -9.42
C ALA A 369 13.10 -10.25 -10.52
N ARG A 370 12.25 -9.65 -11.38
CA ARG A 370 11.63 -10.32 -12.52
C ARG A 370 12.65 -10.79 -13.56
N ARG A 371 13.73 -10.02 -13.79
CA ARG A 371 14.79 -10.46 -14.73
C ARG A 371 15.56 -11.66 -14.20
N VAL A 372 15.85 -11.67 -12.90
CA VAL A 372 16.49 -12.83 -12.24
C VAL A 372 15.57 -14.07 -12.26
N ALA A 373 14.26 -13.86 -12.11
CA ALA A 373 13.27 -14.93 -12.16
C ALA A 373 12.84 -15.31 -13.60
N ALA A 374 13.51 -14.84 -14.65
CA ALA A 374 13.07 -15.00 -16.04
C ALA A 374 12.93 -16.50 -16.48
N THR A 375 13.74 -17.38 -15.91
CA THR A 375 13.70 -18.84 -16.16
C THR A 375 12.52 -19.54 -15.49
N ASP A 376 12.01 -19.01 -14.39
CA ASP A 376 10.82 -19.53 -13.69
C ASP A 376 9.60 -18.63 -14.00
N LYS A 377 8.79 -19.06 -14.98
CA LYS A 377 7.59 -18.34 -15.42
C LYS A 377 6.62 -18.04 -14.27
N LYS A 378 6.46 -18.97 -13.29
CA LYS A 378 5.52 -18.77 -12.17
C LYS A 378 6.01 -17.67 -11.24
N SER A 379 7.28 -17.68 -10.87
CA SER A 379 7.88 -16.62 -10.07
C SER A 379 7.89 -15.28 -10.81
N ALA A 380 8.20 -15.26 -12.10
CA ALA A 380 8.17 -14.05 -12.90
C ALA A 380 6.76 -13.43 -13.01
N LEU A 381 5.71 -14.25 -13.17
CA LEU A 381 4.30 -13.82 -13.16
C LEU A 381 3.88 -13.30 -11.77
N PHE A 382 4.30 -13.98 -10.70
CA PHE A 382 4.02 -13.54 -9.33
C PHE A 382 4.62 -12.15 -9.05
N ILE A 383 5.89 -11.93 -9.44
CA ILE A 383 6.55 -10.63 -9.30
C ILE A 383 5.86 -9.56 -10.17
N TRP A 384 5.43 -9.93 -11.38
CA TRP A 384 4.71 -9.02 -12.27
C TRP A 384 3.40 -8.54 -11.65
N ALA A 385 2.64 -9.44 -11.03
CA ALA A 385 1.38 -9.09 -10.38
C ALA A 385 1.59 -8.13 -9.18
N ILE A 386 2.66 -8.31 -8.40
CA ILE A 386 3.03 -7.33 -7.35
C ILE A 386 3.33 -5.96 -7.99
N GLY A 387 4.01 -5.95 -9.15
CA GLY A 387 4.25 -4.72 -9.91
C GLY A 387 2.98 -4.08 -10.46
N SER A 388 2.01 -4.90 -10.87
CA SER A 388 0.69 -4.42 -11.31
C SER A 388 -0.11 -3.83 -10.15
N ALA A 389 0.01 -4.38 -8.93
CA ALA A 389 -0.56 -3.77 -7.72
C ALA A 389 0.09 -2.41 -7.39
N LEU A 390 1.42 -2.29 -7.54
CA LEU A 390 2.09 -1.00 -7.40
C LEU A 390 1.58 0.01 -8.43
N PHE A 391 1.40 -0.39 -9.69
CA PHE A 391 0.87 0.49 -10.73
C PHE A 391 -0.58 0.91 -10.47
N ALA A 392 -1.43 0.00 -9.98
CA ALA A 392 -2.80 0.33 -9.57
C ALA A 392 -2.82 1.41 -8.48
N ASN A 393 -1.91 1.34 -7.48
CA ASN A 393 -1.76 2.39 -6.47
C ASN A 393 -1.32 3.72 -7.07
N VAL A 394 -0.32 3.73 -7.99
CA VAL A 394 0.16 4.94 -8.66
C VAL A 394 -0.98 5.67 -9.38
N VAL A 395 -1.88 4.93 -10.03
CA VAL A 395 -3.05 5.52 -10.69
C VAL A 395 -4.11 5.98 -9.68
N ALA A 396 -4.37 5.19 -8.64
CA ALA A 396 -5.32 5.55 -7.59
C ALA A 396 -4.92 6.83 -6.83
N PHE A 397 -3.63 7.07 -6.62
CA PHE A 397 -3.09 8.27 -5.97
C PHE A 397 -3.48 9.59 -6.67
N VAL A 398 -3.83 9.56 -7.96
CA VAL A 398 -4.33 10.75 -8.69
C VAL A 398 -5.72 11.17 -8.21
N GLY A 399 -6.50 10.25 -7.66
CA GLY A 399 -7.89 10.52 -7.31
C GLY A 399 -8.23 10.36 -5.83
N ILE A 400 -7.26 10.04 -4.97
CA ILE A 400 -7.45 9.94 -3.52
C ILE A 400 -6.10 10.00 -2.78
N SER A 401 -6.07 10.69 -1.65
CA SER A 401 -4.98 10.59 -0.67
C SER A 401 -5.23 9.40 0.26
N TYR A 402 -4.16 8.64 0.55
CA TYR A 402 -4.26 7.49 1.44
C TYR A 402 -4.15 7.91 2.90
N PHE A 403 -5.07 7.45 3.68
CA PHE A 403 -5.06 7.54 5.13
C PHE A 403 -5.74 6.30 5.74
N ASP A 404 -5.72 6.18 7.06
CA ASP A 404 -6.34 5.08 7.81
C ASP A 404 -5.89 3.69 7.31
N GLN A 405 -6.81 2.75 7.15
CA GLN A 405 -6.55 1.35 6.79
C GLN A 405 -5.82 1.18 5.44
N THR A 406 -6.03 2.09 4.49
CA THR A 406 -5.37 2.00 3.18
C THR A 406 -3.85 2.11 3.30
N MET A 407 -3.35 2.88 4.28
CA MET A 407 -1.90 2.98 4.56
C MET A 407 -1.30 1.65 5.01
N VAL A 408 -2.06 0.82 5.75
CA VAL A 408 -1.59 -0.51 6.16
C VAL A 408 -1.35 -1.41 4.94
N ALA A 409 -2.31 -1.42 3.99
CA ALA A 409 -2.17 -2.19 2.75
C ALA A 409 -1.01 -1.67 1.88
N TRP A 410 -0.85 -0.35 1.80
CA TRP A 410 0.26 0.28 1.10
C TRP A 410 1.62 -0.13 1.68
N TYR A 411 1.79 -0.06 3.00
CA TYR A 411 3.04 -0.49 3.64
C TYR A 411 3.27 -2.00 3.54
N ALA A 412 2.20 -2.81 3.55
CA ALA A 412 2.32 -4.24 3.29
C ALA A 412 2.84 -4.50 1.86
N LEU A 413 2.37 -3.77 0.86
CA LEU A 413 2.86 -3.86 -0.51
C LEU A 413 4.35 -3.47 -0.60
N LEU A 414 4.77 -2.38 0.04
CA LEU A 414 6.18 -1.97 0.06
C LEU A 414 7.08 -3.01 0.76
N ALA A 415 6.59 -3.62 1.84
CA ALA A 415 7.29 -4.70 2.52
C ALA A 415 7.42 -5.95 1.63
N MET A 416 6.37 -6.31 0.87
CA MET A 416 6.41 -7.40 -0.10
C MET A 416 7.43 -7.11 -1.22
N ILE A 417 7.45 -5.90 -1.77
CA ILE A 417 8.40 -5.47 -2.80
C ILE A 417 9.84 -5.58 -2.31
N SER A 418 10.10 -5.08 -1.10
CA SER A 418 11.42 -5.15 -0.47
C SER A 418 11.88 -6.59 -0.25
N THR A 419 10.97 -7.47 0.17
CA THR A 419 11.27 -8.90 0.37
C THR A 419 11.57 -9.61 -0.95
N VAL A 420 10.77 -9.37 -2.00
CA VAL A 420 11.01 -9.91 -3.35
C VAL A 420 12.38 -9.49 -3.88
N ALA A 421 12.77 -8.23 -3.68
CA ALA A 421 14.08 -7.73 -4.11
C ALA A 421 15.23 -8.53 -3.47
N VAL A 422 15.16 -8.79 -2.17
CA VAL A 422 16.21 -9.51 -1.44
C VAL A 422 16.25 -10.99 -1.79
N VAL A 423 15.10 -11.66 -1.85
CA VAL A 423 15.03 -13.09 -2.17
C VAL A 423 15.65 -13.38 -3.52
N HIS A 424 15.44 -12.51 -4.52
CA HIS A 424 15.97 -12.71 -5.86
C HIS A 424 17.42 -12.22 -6.03
N SER A 425 17.86 -11.18 -5.29
CA SER A 425 19.29 -10.80 -5.30
C SER A 425 20.19 -11.89 -4.69
N LYS A 426 19.73 -12.62 -3.66
CA LYS A 426 20.46 -13.77 -3.13
C LYS A 426 20.58 -14.91 -4.14
N LYS A 427 19.56 -15.14 -5.00
CA LYS A 427 19.63 -16.13 -6.07
C LYS A 427 20.64 -15.75 -7.15
N GLU A 428 20.79 -14.45 -7.44
CA GLU A 428 21.78 -13.93 -8.39
C GLU A 428 23.22 -14.15 -7.91
N MET A 429 23.47 -14.08 -6.60
CA MET A 429 24.78 -14.25 -5.98
C MET A 429 25.12 -15.70 -5.61
N ALA A 430 24.18 -16.63 -5.69
CA ALA A 430 24.47 -18.03 -5.44
C ALA A 430 25.36 -18.55 -6.59
N PRO A 431 26.53 -19.19 -6.29
CA PRO A 431 27.38 -19.74 -7.35
C PRO A 431 26.57 -20.75 -8.16
N VAL A 432 26.69 -20.64 -9.48
CA VAL A 432 26.17 -21.64 -10.40
C VAL A 432 26.83 -22.94 -9.98
N LYS A 433 26.07 -23.89 -9.44
CA LYS A 433 26.55 -25.26 -9.31
C LYS A 433 26.83 -25.75 -10.73
N LEU A 434 28.10 -25.70 -11.13
CA LEU A 434 28.56 -26.42 -12.28
C LEU A 434 28.26 -27.89 -11.98
N THR A 435 27.19 -28.40 -12.51
CA THR A 435 27.02 -29.84 -12.68
C THR A 435 28.04 -30.24 -13.73
N VAL A 436 29.20 -30.70 -13.28
CA VAL A 436 30.11 -31.43 -14.13
C VAL A 436 29.32 -32.66 -14.60
N PRO A 437 29.16 -32.90 -15.92
CA PRO A 437 28.52 -34.10 -16.41
C PRO A 437 29.21 -35.32 -15.77
N SER A 438 28.44 -36.30 -15.35
CA SER A 438 28.98 -37.50 -14.67
C SER A 438 30.02 -38.25 -15.50
N GLU A 439 29.98 -38.10 -16.82
CA GLU A 439 30.98 -38.70 -17.73
C GLU A 439 32.40 -38.12 -17.56
N ASP A 440 32.55 -36.83 -17.25
CA ASP A 440 33.88 -36.24 -17.00
C ASP A 440 34.45 -36.60 -15.59
N ALA A 441 33.58 -36.90 -14.64
CA ALA A 441 34.01 -37.36 -13.31
C ALA A 441 34.57 -38.79 -13.36
N ASP A 442 33.99 -39.66 -14.16
CA ASP A 442 34.47 -41.04 -14.34
C ASP A 442 35.77 -41.08 -15.13
N LEU A 443 35.97 -40.17 -16.08
CA LEU A 443 37.22 -40.03 -16.85
C LEU A 443 38.37 -39.55 -15.94
N MET A 444 38.12 -38.63 -15.03
CA MET A 444 39.12 -38.11 -14.07
C MET A 444 39.50 -39.16 -13.04
N VAL A 445 38.62 -40.05 -12.62
CA VAL A 445 38.91 -41.16 -11.74
C VAL A 445 39.76 -42.22 -12.47
N GLN A 446 39.46 -42.55 -13.75
CA GLN A 446 40.26 -43.45 -14.56
C GLN A 446 41.67 -42.95 -14.82
N LEU A 447 41.85 -41.63 -15.02
CA LEU A 447 43.18 -41.03 -15.20
C LEU A 447 44.03 -40.97 -13.93
N ALA A 448 43.38 -40.95 -12.74
CA ALA A 448 44.05 -40.98 -11.44
C ALA A 448 44.52 -42.36 -11.00
N GLU A 449 44.00 -43.44 -11.58
CA GLU A 449 44.33 -44.82 -11.28
C GLU A 449 45.39 -45.43 -12.18
N GLN A 450 45.97 -44.68 -13.13
CA GLN A 450 47.11 -45.21 -13.92
C GLN A 450 48.38 -45.23 -13.06
N PRO A 451 49.00 -46.38 -12.85
CA PRO A 451 50.26 -46.46 -12.10
C PRO A 451 51.36 -45.78 -12.90
N VAL A 452 52.08 -44.90 -12.21
CA VAL A 452 53.33 -44.28 -12.74
C VAL A 452 54.34 -45.42 -12.89
N GLY A 453 54.50 -45.89 -14.16
CA GLY A 453 55.50 -46.87 -14.48
C GLY A 453 56.91 -46.31 -14.28
N ASN A 454 57.74 -47.11 -13.59
CA ASN A 454 59.18 -46.89 -13.40
C ASN A 454 59.95 -46.74 -14.71
#